data_3a2da7ef461b5a4882f0db61873fdb6c
#
_entry.id   3a2da7ef461b5a4882f0db61873fdb6c
#
_cell.length_a   1.000
_cell.length_b   1.000
_cell.length_c   1.000
_cell.angle_alpha   90.00
_cell.angle_beta   90.00
_cell.angle_gamma   90.00
#
_symmetry.space_group_name_H-M   'P 1'
#
loop_
_entity.id
_entity.type
_entity.pdbx_description
1 polymer ?
#
loop_
_entity_poly.entity_id
_entity_poly.type
_entity_poly.pdbx_seq_one_letter_code
_entity_poly.pdbx_strand_id
1 'polypeptide(L)'
;MKLHRTLAAALTLVAGIALNAQNSHHMVVQANKTGAEIQPTMYGLFFEDINYGADGGLYAELVKNRSFEFPQNLMGWNMYGNVKVMDDGPFERNPHYVRLGDSGHGAKYTGIENEGFFGIGLKKDAEYRFSVWARGEGQKLVVELIDNDAMAESQVLAAQTLEVNSKDWKQYELILKSPVTEPKAHLRLFLASKGNLDLEHVSLFPVDTWKGRKNGLRKDLVEALRDIHPGVFRFPGGCIVEGTDLDTRYNWKNSVGPVENRPLNENRWHYTFQHRFFPDYFQTYGMGFYEFFLLSEDIGA
;
A
#
# COMPACT_ATOMS: atom_id res chain seq x y z
N MET A 1 64.44 -33.00 -8.97
CA MET A 1 63.31 -33.97 -9.08
C MET A 1 62.03 -33.57 -8.39
N LYS A 2 62.00 -32.57 -7.50
CA LYS A 2 60.75 -32.07 -6.84
C LYS A 2 59.97 -31.03 -7.64
N LEU A 3 60.65 -30.26 -8.52
CA LEU A 3 59.99 -29.18 -9.27
C LEU A 3 59.10 -29.66 -10.43
N HIS A 4 59.46 -30.78 -11.07
CA HIS A 4 58.67 -31.35 -12.16
C HIS A 4 57.39 -32.05 -11.72
N ARG A 5 57.32 -32.52 -10.45
CA ARG A 5 56.10 -33.15 -9.88
C ARG A 5 55.06 -32.13 -9.50
N THR A 6 55.46 -30.94 -9.08
CA THR A 6 54.54 -29.82 -8.75
C THR A 6 53.95 -29.19 -10.01
N LEU A 7 54.71 -29.10 -11.10
CA LEU A 7 54.18 -28.57 -12.38
C LEU A 7 53.16 -29.53 -13.03
N ALA A 8 53.41 -30.86 -12.94
CA ALA A 8 52.45 -31.86 -13.47
C ALA A 8 51.14 -31.89 -12.70
N ALA A 9 51.18 -31.71 -11.37
CA ALA A 9 49.99 -31.65 -10.53
C ALA A 9 49.19 -30.35 -10.77
N ALA A 10 49.86 -29.22 -11.02
CA ALA A 10 49.19 -27.97 -11.36
C ALA A 10 48.52 -27.98 -12.75
N LEU A 11 49.16 -28.61 -13.73
CA LEU A 11 48.59 -28.77 -15.06
C LEU A 11 47.36 -29.73 -15.09
N THR A 12 47.42 -30.81 -14.30
CA THR A 12 46.24 -31.71 -14.17
C THR A 12 45.08 -31.06 -13.43
N LEU A 13 45.31 -30.17 -12.46
CA LEU A 13 44.23 -29.44 -11.77
C LEU A 13 43.58 -28.40 -12.69
N VAL A 14 44.35 -27.70 -13.51
CA VAL A 14 43.83 -26.73 -14.50
C VAL A 14 43.08 -27.41 -15.64
N ALA A 15 43.55 -28.56 -16.09
CA ALA A 15 42.86 -29.35 -17.10
C ALA A 15 41.54 -29.96 -16.59
N GLY A 16 41.47 -30.32 -15.27
CA GLY A 16 40.27 -30.84 -14.66
C GLY A 16 39.18 -29.76 -14.49
N ILE A 17 39.58 -28.48 -14.29
CA ILE A 17 38.61 -27.36 -14.20
C ILE A 17 38.09 -26.96 -15.59
N ALA A 18 38.91 -27.07 -16.63
CA ALA A 18 38.52 -26.76 -18.01
C ALA A 18 37.56 -27.81 -18.63
N LEU A 19 37.57 -29.04 -18.15
CA LEU A 19 36.75 -30.14 -18.68
C LEU A 19 35.28 -30.11 -18.15
N ASN A 20 35.04 -29.36 -17.04
CA ASN A 20 33.67 -29.22 -16.51
C ASN A 20 32.89 -28.01 -17.06
N ALA A 21 33.49 -27.19 -17.91
CA ALA A 21 32.90 -25.95 -18.42
C ALA A 21 32.23 -26.10 -19.81
N GLN A 22 32.16 -27.31 -20.39
CA GLN A 22 31.66 -27.49 -21.73
C GLN A 22 30.55 -28.54 -21.89
N ASN A 23 29.55 -28.50 -21.02
CA ASN A 23 28.27 -29.09 -21.34
C ASN A 23 27.40 -28.04 -22.05
N SER A 24 27.62 -27.84 -23.34
CA SER A 24 26.68 -27.06 -24.16
C SER A 24 25.40 -27.88 -24.34
N HIS A 25 24.32 -27.42 -23.73
CA HIS A 25 23.00 -27.98 -23.96
C HIS A 25 22.41 -27.30 -25.19
N HIS A 26 22.05 -28.07 -26.20
CA HIS A 26 21.38 -27.55 -27.39
C HIS A 26 19.88 -27.80 -27.24
N MET A 27 19.09 -26.70 -27.27
CA MET A 27 17.64 -26.77 -27.37
C MET A 27 17.24 -26.44 -28.79
N VAL A 28 16.51 -27.37 -29.47
CA VAL A 28 15.98 -27.15 -30.81
C VAL A 28 14.48 -26.92 -30.71
N VAL A 29 14.04 -25.72 -31.07
CA VAL A 29 12.62 -25.39 -31.18
C VAL A 29 12.17 -25.65 -32.62
N GLN A 30 11.27 -26.63 -32.83
CA GLN A 30 10.72 -26.94 -34.11
C GLN A 30 9.49 -26.06 -34.39
N ALA A 31 9.69 -24.80 -34.73
CA ALA A 31 8.62 -23.82 -34.95
C ALA A 31 7.66 -24.19 -36.13
N ASN A 32 8.08 -25.09 -37.00
CA ASN A 32 7.27 -25.61 -38.11
C ASN A 32 6.38 -26.81 -37.74
N LYS A 33 6.47 -27.30 -36.52
CA LYS A 33 5.60 -28.36 -35.98
C LYS A 33 4.76 -27.78 -34.85
N THR A 34 3.54 -27.40 -35.18
CA THR A 34 2.58 -26.93 -34.16
C THR A 34 2.11 -28.12 -33.34
N GLY A 35 2.06 -27.94 -32.02
CA GLY A 35 1.49 -28.88 -31.04
C GLY A 35 -0.01 -28.67 -30.84
N ALA A 36 -0.51 -29.04 -29.68
CA ALA A 36 -1.88 -28.73 -29.28
C ALA A 36 -2.12 -27.22 -29.16
N GLU A 37 -3.33 -26.79 -29.48
CA GLU A 37 -3.76 -25.42 -29.30
C GLU A 37 -3.74 -25.05 -27.80
N ILE A 38 -3.14 -23.92 -27.47
CA ILE A 38 -3.16 -23.38 -26.10
C ILE A 38 -4.50 -22.68 -25.88
N GLN A 39 -5.32 -23.26 -25.01
CA GLN A 39 -6.61 -22.66 -24.66
C GLN A 39 -6.41 -21.37 -23.87
N PRO A 40 -7.28 -20.35 -24.00
CA PRO A 40 -7.18 -19.10 -23.27
C PRO A 40 -7.10 -19.30 -21.74
N THR A 41 -7.77 -20.33 -21.22
CA THR A 41 -7.81 -20.65 -19.78
C THR A 41 -6.60 -21.43 -19.26
N MET A 42 -5.59 -21.72 -20.10
CA MET A 42 -4.39 -22.44 -19.67
C MET A 42 -3.39 -21.58 -18.89
N TYR A 43 -3.50 -20.27 -18.96
CA TYR A 43 -2.70 -19.35 -18.18
C TYR A 43 -3.56 -18.19 -17.65
N GLY A 44 -3.10 -17.56 -16.60
CA GLY A 44 -3.82 -16.45 -15.99
C GLY A 44 -3.02 -15.82 -14.87
N LEU A 45 -3.72 -15.10 -14.01
CA LEU A 45 -3.14 -14.37 -12.90
C LEU A 45 -3.54 -15.00 -11.58
N PHE A 46 -2.60 -15.00 -10.64
CA PHE A 46 -2.84 -15.26 -9.23
C PHE A 46 -2.47 -14.03 -8.43
N PHE A 47 -3.42 -13.53 -7.65
CA PHE A 47 -3.21 -12.43 -6.72
C PHE A 47 -3.34 -12.92 -5.28
N GLU A 48 -2.39 -12.56 -4.46
CA GLU A 48 -2.43 -12.73 -3.01
C GLU A 48 -2.02 -11.42 -2.35
N ASP A 49 -2.79 -10.96 -1.37
CA ASP A 49 -2.52 -9.69 -0.68
C ASP A 49 -1.39 -9.86 0.34
N ILE A 50 -0.17 -9.82 -0.16
CA ILE A 50 1.08 -9.83 0.59
C ILE A 50 2.01 -8.72 0.10
N ASN A 51 2.97 -8.29 0.92
CA ASN A 51 3.95 -7.27 0.57
C ASN A 51 3.32 -5.98 0.02
N TYR A 52 2.19 -5.54 0.59
CA TYR A 52 1.40 -4.40 0.11
C TYR A 52 0.90 -4.59 -1.33
N GLY A 53 0.45 -5.79 -1.65
CA GLY A 53 -0.08 -6.09 -2.98
C GLY A 53 -1.40 -5.38 -3.26
N ALA A 54 -2.27 -5.21 -2.25
CA ALA A 54 -3.48 -4.40 -2.33
C ALA A 54 -3.20 -2.96 -1.93
N ASP A 55 -3.35 -2.59 -0.65
CA ASP A 55 -3.07 -1.22 -0.17
C ASP A 55 -1.61 -0.82 -0.48
N GLY A 56 -1.42 0.36 -1.06
CA GLY A 56 -0.09 0.82 -1.52
C GLY A 56 0.44 0.13 -2.78
N GLY A 57 -0.29 -0.88 -3.28
CA GLY A 57 0.00 -1.64 -4.48
C GLY A 57 -1.06 -1.43 -5.55
N LEU A 58 -1.81 -2.50 -5.88
CA LEU A 58 -2.84 -2.46 -6.91
C LEU A 58 -4.02 -1.54 -6.54
N TYR A 59 -4.43 -1.52 -5.28
CA TYR A 59 -5.33 -0.52 -4.71
C TYR A 59 -4.52 0.75 -4.46
N ALA A 60 -4.92 1.84 -5.11
CA ALA A 60 -4.10 3.05 -5.18
C ALA A 60 -4.10 3.91 -3.90
N GLU A 61 -4.50 3.36 -2.75
CA GLU A 61 -4.41 4.03 -1.45
C GLU A 61 -2.95 4.28 -1.08
N LEU A 62 -2.62 5.50 -0.71
CA LEU A 62 -1.27 5.93 -0.36
C LEU A 62 -1.06 6.10 1.15
N VAL A 63 -2.14 6.08 1.94
CA VAL A 63 -2.09 6.20 3.40
C VAL A 63 -2.11 4.83 4.05
N LYS A 64 -1.07 4.53 4.81
CA LYS A 64 -0.96 3.32 5.60
C LYS A 64 -1.77 3.47 6.89
N ASN A 65 -2.52 2.42 7.27
CA ASN A 65 -3.34 2.43 8.50
C ASN A 65 -4.30 3.63 8.58
N ARG A 66 -5.09 3.81 7.52
CA ARG A 66 -5.98 4.97 7.31
C ARG A 66 -7.06 5.16 8.38
N SER A 67 -7.49 4.07 9.04
CA SER A 67 -8.54 4.07 10.07
C SER A 67 -8.02 3.81 11.47
N PHE A 68 -6.71 3.85 11.71
CA PHE A 68 -6.07 3.68 13.01
C PHE A 68 -6.41 2.36 13.72
N GLU A 69 -6.75 1.30 12.96
CA GLU A 69 -7.18 0.00 13.50
C GLU A 69 -6.06 -1.04 13.64
N PHE A 70 -4.83 -0.72 13.23
CA PHE A 70 -3.71 -1.63 13.46
C PHE A 70 -3.50 -1.83 14.97
N PRO A 71 -2.96 -2.97 15.44
CA PRO A 71 -2.81 -3.26 16.87
C PRO A 71 -2.05 -2.18 17.64
N GLN A 72 -1.16 -1.46 16.98
CA GLN A 72 -0.62 -0.18 17.41
C GLN A 72 -1.33 0.88 16.58
N ASN A 73 -2.35 1.49 17.12
CA ASN A 73 -3.25 2.39 16.39
C ASN A 73 -2.56 3.45 15.55
N LEU A 74 -1.36 3.88 15.95
CA LEU A 74 -0.55 4.86 15.23
C LEU A 74 0.62 4.24 14.46
N MET A 75 0.60 2.94 14.18
CA MET A 75 1.57 2.31 13.27
C MET A 75 1.50 2.98 11.89
N GLY A 76 2.65 3.45 11.38
CA GLY A 76 2.75 4.22 10.15
C GLY A 76 2.45 5.73 10.31
N TRP A 77 2.19 6.18 11.54
CA TRP A 77 1.94 7.58 11.87
C TRP A 77 2.92 8.11 12.91
N ASN A 78 3.51 9.27 12.66
CA ASN A 78 4.24 10.07 13.64
C ASN A 78 3.30 11.09 14.26
N MET A 79 3.47 11.37 15.56
CA MET A 79 2.65 12.33 16.32
C MET A 79 3.44 13.56 16.70
N TYR A 80 2.78 14.71 16.69
CA TYR A 80 3.30 15.99 17.14
C TYR A 80 2.29 16.69 18.06
N GLY A 81 2.72 17.14 19.22
CA GLY A 81 1.88 17.87 20.15
C GLY A 81 0.82 17.00 20.87
N ASN A 82 -0.39 17.53 21.03
CA ASN A 82 -1.47 16.89 21.80
C ASN A 82 -2.35 16.01 20.91
N VAL A 83 -1.93 14.78 20.68
CA VAL A 83 -2.64 13.78 19.87
C VAL A 83 -3.12 12.65 20.76
N LYS A 84 -4.38 12.23 20.60
CA LYS A 84 -4.98 11.12 21.35
C LYS A 84 -5.72 10.18 20.39
N VAL A 85 -5.57 8.88 20.63
CA VAL A 85 -6.42 7.86 20.00
C VAL A 85 -7.68 7.71 20.87
N MET A 86 -8.83 7.67 20.20
CA MET A 86 -10.16 7.51 20.79
C MET A 86 -10.81 6.27 20.12
N ASP A 87 -11.87 5.71 20.75
CA ASP A 87 -12.48 4.43 20.35
C ASP A 87 -14.02 4.49 20.22
N ASP A 88 -14.58 5.72 20.20
CA ASP A 88 -16.01 5.99 20.00
C ASP A 88 -16.30 6.66 18.64
N GLY A 89 -15.64 6.19 17.60
CA GLY A 89 -15.71 6.72 16.24
C GLY A 89 -17.01 6.41 15.49
N PRO A 90 -17.11 6.85 14.23
CA PRO A 90 -18.35 6.80 13.45
C PRO A 90 -18.69 5.41 12.89
N PHE A 91 -17.72 4.48 12.84
CA PHE A 91 -17.87 3.19 12.20
C PHE A 91 -17.82 2.06 13.21
N GLU A 92 -18.84 1.20 13.20
CA GLU A 92 -18.99 0.12 14.17
C GLU A 92 -17.79 -0.85 14.17
N ARG A 93 -17.22 -1.12 12.99
CA ARG A 93 -16.13 -2.08 12.81
C ARG A 93 -14.75 -1.43 12.73
N ASN A 94 -14.70 -0.10 12.68
CA ASN A 94 -13.50 0.73 12.73
C ASN A 94 -13.75 1.91 13.70
N PRO A 95 -13.82 1.63 15.03
CA PRO A 95 -14.22 2.64 15.99
C PRO A 95 -13.09 3.63 16.36
N HIS A 96 -11.84 3.33 16.02
CA HIS A 96 -10.73 4.20 16.39
C HIS A 96 -10.65 5.44 15.52
N TYR A 97 -10.30 6.55 16.16
CA TYR A 97 -10.00 7.80 15.47
C TYR A 97 -8.94 8.61 16.25
N VAL A 98 -8.40 9.63 15.63
CA VAL A 98 -7.41 10.52 16.26
C VAL A 98 -8.05 11.86 16.59
N ARG A 99 -7.85 12.31 17.83
CA ARG A 99 -8.18 13.65 18.27
C ARG A 99 -6.93 14.52 18.32
N LEU A 100 -6.94 15.60 17.55
CA LEU A 100 -5.95 16.68 17.62
C LEU A 100 -6.50 17.76 18.55
N GLY A 101 -5.79 18.04 19.64
CA GLY A 101 -6.13 19.09 20.59
C GLY A 101 -5.20 20.28 20.52
N ASP A 102 -5.50 21.35 21.29
CA ASP A 102 -4.59 22.48 21.41
C ASP A 102 -3.17 22.02 21.75
N SER A 103 -2.18 22.60 21.09
CA SER A 103 -0.77 22.18 21.21
C SER A 103 -0.16 22.40 22.60
N GLY A 104 -0.83 23.17 23.49
CA GLY A 104 -0.32 23.48 24.82
C GLY A 104 1.01 24.25 24.78
N HIS A 105 1.66 24.34 25.92
CA HIS A 105 2.97 24.98 26.01
C HIS A 105 4.07 24.05 25.53
N GLY A 106 4.79 24.45 24.47
CA GLY A 106 6.05 23.82 24.02
C GLY A 106 6.02 23.10 22.66
N ALA A 107 4.87 22.77 22.11
CA ALA A 107 4.79 22.21 20.76
C ALA A 107 4.51 23.32 19.72
N LYS A 108 5.21 23.26 18.58
CA LYS A 108 5.03 24.21 17.46
C LYS A 108 3.63 24.07 16.85
N TYR A 109 3.09 22.84 16.79
CA TYR A 109 1.77 22.50 16.28
C TYR A 109 1.31 21.14 16.85
N THR A 110 0.03 20.83 16.72
CA THR A 110 -0.51 19.48 16.96
C THR A 110 -0.90 18.86 15.65
N GLY A 111 -0.43 17.65 15.39
CA GLY A 111 -0.70 16.97 14.14
C GLY A 111 -0.19 15.55 14.08
N ILE A 112 -0.41 14.93 12.93
CA ILE A 112 0.05 13.59 12.58
C ILE A 112 0.68 13.58 11.19
N GLU A 113 1.60 12.65 10.96
CA GLU A 113 2.29 12.50 9.69
C GLU A 113 2.33 11.03 9.30
N ASN A 114 1.88 10.71 8.09
CA ASN A 114 1.88 9.35 7.55
C ASN A 114 3.05 9.12 6.61
N GLU A 115 3.78 8.04 6.86
CA GLU A 115 4.94 7.63 6.05
C GLU A 115 4.56 6.97 4.72
N GLY A 116 3.27 6.63 4.50
CA GLY A 116 2.82 5.83 3.38
C GLY A 116 3.36 4.39 3.42
N PHE A 117 3.47 3.78 2.24
CA PHE A 117 4.03 2.44 2.04
C PHE A 117 5.48 2.58 1.52
N PHE A 118 6.45 2.80 2.44
CA PHE A 118 7.85 3.18 2.16
C PHE A 118 8.03 4.53 1.49
N GLY A 119 7.19 5.47 1.80
CA GLY A 119 7.05 6.76 1.17
C GLY A 119 5.82 6.81 0.28
N ILE A 120 5.32 8.02 0.08
CA ILE A 120 4.24 8.34 -0.83
C ILE A 120 4.87 8.77 -2.16
N GLY A 121 4.69 7.97 -3.22
CA GLY A 121 5.22 8.29 -4.53
C GLY A 121 4.40 9.40 -5.22
N LEU A 122 5.00 10.55 -5.41
CA LEU A 122 4.41 11.68 -6.13
C LEU A 122 4.99 11.80 -7.53
N LYS A 123 4.13 12.11 -8.51
CA LYS A 123 4.52 12.47 -9.89
C LYS A 123 4.32 13.97 -10.11
N LYS A 124 5.26 14.61 -10.78
CA LYS A 124 5.13 16.04 -11.15
C LYS A 124 3.84 16.27 -11.92
N ASP A 125 3.15 17.35 -11.57
CA ASP A 125 1.88 17.82 -12.15
C ASP A 125 0.68 16.89 -11.94
N ALA A 126 0.86 15.75 -11.24
CA ALA A 126 -0.25 14.87 -10.88
C ALA A 126 -1.07 15.44 -9.72
N GLU A 127 -2.34 15.09 -9.72
CA GLU A 127 -3.31 15.46 -8.69
C GLU A 127 -3.60 14.27 -7.78
N TYR A 128 -3.74 14.57 -6.49
CA TYR A 128 -4.00 13.61 -5.43
C TYR A 128 -5.23 14.05 -4.67
N ARG A 129 -6.20 13.14 -4.55
CA ARG A 129 -7.42 13.34 -3.77
C ARG A 129 -7.16 12.92 -2.33
N PHE A 130 -7.16 13.88 -1.44
CA PHE A 130 -7.23 13.65 -0.01
C PHE A 130 -8.68 13.58 0.42
N SER A 131 -9.01 12.64 1.32
CA SER A 131 -10.29 12.58 1.99
C SER A 131 -10.12 12.17 3.45
N VAL A 132 -11.05 12.64 4.29
CA VAL A 132 -11.05 12.36 5.73
C VAL A 132 -12.48 12.45 6.28
N TRP A 133 -12.86 11.56 7.16
CA TRP A 133 -14.00 11.78 8.04
C TRP A 133 -13.54 12.63 9.21
N ALA A 134 -14.24 13.73 9.45
CA ALA A 134 -13.86 14.67 10.50
C ALA A 134 -15.08 15.26 11.20
N ARG A 135 -14.90 15.66 12.46
CA ARG A 135 -15.83 16.47 13.23
C ARG A 135 -15.11 17.54 14.04
N GLY A 136 -15.68 18.74 14.08
CA GLY A 136 -15.16 19.89 14.80
C GLY A 136 -15.91 21.17 14.40
N GLU A 137 -16.04 22.13 15.29
CA GLU A 137 -16.70 23.42 15.00
C GLU A 137 -15.66 24.50 14.76
N GLY A 138 -15.65 25.06 13.53
CA GLY A 138 -14.74 26.14 13.16
C GLY A 138 -13.27 25.72 13.15
N GLN A 139 -13.00 24.42 12.93
CA GLN A 139 -11.65 23.89 12.93
C GLN A 139 -11.01 24.00 11.55
N LYS A 140 -9.69 24.21 11.55
CA LYS A 140 -8.88 24.27 10.33
C LYS A 140 -7.83 23.16 10.36
N LEU A 141 -7.95 22.25 9.41
CA LEU A 141 -6.95 21.19 9.16
C LEU A 141 -6.07 21.63 8.00
N VAL A 142 -4.78 21.78 8.25
CA VAL A 142 -3.80 21.94 7.16
C VAL A 142 -3.36 20.57 6.72
N VAL A 143 -3.42 20.33 5.40
CA VAL A 143 -3.05 19.09 4.73
C VAL A 143 -1.87 19.38 3.83
N GLU A 144 -0.75 18.72 4.06
CA GLU A 144 0.50 18.92 3.36
C GLU A 144 1.06 17.62 2.78
N LEU A 145 1.61 17.72 1.58
CA LEU A 145 2.59 16.77 1.07
C LEU A 145 3.97 17.36 1.32
N ILE A 146 4.83 16.61 1.97
CA ILE A 146 6.18 17.04 2.32
C ILE A 146 7.21 16.06 1.76
N ASP A 147 8.41 16.53 1.44
CA ASP A 147 9.52 15.64 1.20
C ASP A 147 9.97 14.96 2.51
N ASN A 148 10.65 13.84 2.38
CA ASN A 148 11.24 13.13 3.51
C ASN A 148 12.76 13.24 3.44
N ASP A 149 13.31 14.46 3.48
CA ASP A 149 14.74 14.66 3.60
C ASP A 149 15.16 14.52 5.06
N ALA A 150 15.65 13.34 5.42
CA ALA A 150 16.14 13.05 6.78
C ALA A 150 17.33 13.92 7.21
N MET A 151 17.95 14.67 6.30
CA MET A 151 19.13 15.50 6.53
C MET A 151 18.81 17.00 6.64
N ALA A 152 17.61 17.42 6.27
CA ALA A 152 17.14 18.81 6.29
C ALA A 152 15.75 18.94 6.93
N GLU A 153 15.30 20.17 7.22
CA GLU A 153 13.88 20.41 7.53
C GLU A 153 13.03 20.01 6.31
N SER A 154 12.01 19.16 6.53
CA SER A 154 11.12 18.71 5.44
C SER A 154 10.51 19.90 4.70
N GLN A 155 10.65 19.92 3.39
CA GLN A 155 10.09 20.94 2.53
C GLN A 155 8.63 20.63 2.21
N VAL A 156 7.75 21.64 2.30
CA VAL A 156 6.37 21.52 1.86
C VAL A 156 6.32 21.55 0.34
N LEU A 157 5.83 20.47 -0.26
CA LEU A 157 5.67 20.31 -1.69
C LEU A 157 4.30 20.84 -2.18
N ALA A 158 3.26 20.55 -1.40
CA ALA A 158 1.92 21.06 -1.65
C ALA A 158 1.16 21.20 -0.33
N ALA A 159 0.33 22.20 -0.20
CA ALA A 159 -0.48 22.42 0.99
C ALA A 159 -1.86 22.98 0.66
N GLN A 160 -2.86 22.57 1.42
CA GLN A 160 -4.20 23.16 1.44
C GLN A 160 -4.78 23.16 2.85
N THR A 161 -5.75 24.04 3.09
CA THR A 161 -6.48 24.09 4.35
C THR A 161 -7.92 23.66 4.14
N LEU A 162 -8.35 22.72 4.97
CA LEU A 162 -9.71 22.22 5.04
C LEU A 162 -10.42 22.86 6.23
N GLU A 163 -11.61 23.42 6.01
CA GLU A 163 -12.45 23.94 7.08
C GLU A 163 -13.48 22.90 7.53
N VAL A 164 -13.44 22.54 8.81
CA VAL A 164 -14.34 21.56 9.42
C VAL A 164 -15.32 22.29 10.31
N ASN A 165 -16.59 22.33 9.88
CA ASN A 165 -17.69 23.04 10.54
C ASN A 165 -18.85 22.11 10.83
N SER A 166 -18.63 21.02 11.54
CA SER A 166 -19.68 20.09 11.93
C SER A 166 -19.35 19.40 13.25
N LYS A 167 -20.31 19.38 14.17
CA LYS A 167 -20.22 18.55 15.39
C LYS A 167 -20.38 17.06 15.09
N ASP A 168 -21.09 16.76 13.99
CA ASP A 168 -21.31 15.40 13.53
C ASP A 168 -20.20 15.01 12.54
N TRP A 169 -19.89 13.73 12.49
CA TRP A 169 -18.96 13.18 11.52
C TRP A 169 -19.41 13.43 10.08
N LYS A 170 -18.54 14.01 9.27
CA LYS A 170 -18.74 14.23 7.84
C LYS A 170 -17.47 13.93 7.09
N GLN A 171 -17.64 13.46 5.86
CA GLN A 171 -16.52 13.31 4.95
C GLN A 171 -16.19 14.65 4.29
N TYR A 172 -14.91 14.99 4.27
CA TYR A 172 -14.34 16.15 3.62
C TYR A 172 -13.31 15.70 2.60
N GLU A 173 -13.17 16.48 1.52
CA GLU A 173 -12.22 16.19 0.44
C GLU A 173 -11.55 17.46 -0.05
N LEU A 174 -10.30 17.29 -0.53
CA LEU A 174 -9.59 18.32 -1.29
C LEU A 174 -8.64 17.67 -2.30
N ILE A 175 -8.14 18.46 -3.25
CA ILE A 175 -7.17 18.00 -4.25
C ILE A 175 -5.84 18.71 -3.99
N LEU A 176 -4.77 17.94 -3.89
CA LEU A 176 -3.39 18.41 -3.84
C LEU A 176 -2.73 18.16 -5.19
N LYS A 177 -2.01 19.13 -5.74
CA LYS A 177 -1.24 18.96 -6.96
C LYS A 177 0.24 19.00 -6.63
N SER A 178 0.98 17.96 -7.02
CA SER A 178 2.42 17.91 -6.78
C SER A 178 3.20 18.72 -7.83
N PRO A 179 4.06 19.66 -7.43
CA PRO A 179 4.91 20.40 -8.35
C PRO A 179 6.15 19.61 -8.80
N VAL A 180 6.45 18.49 -8.15
CA VAL A 180 7.66 17.70 -8.36
C VAL A 180 7.35 16.21 -8.43
N THR A 181 8.30 15.42 -8.93
CA THR A 181 8.33 13.97 -8.73
C THR A 181 9.15 13.68 -7.48
N GLU A 182 8.53 13.08 -6.48
CA GLU A 182 9.13 12.70 -5.20
C GLU A 182 8.73 11.26 -4.85
N PRO A 183 9.68 10.31 -4.77
CA PRO A 183 9.35 8.91 -4.52
C PRO A 183 9.02 8.59 -3.06
N LYS A 184 9.38 9.46 -2.12
CA LYS A 184 9.29 9.20 -0.68
C LYS A 184 8.69 10.35 0.11
N ALA A 185 7.70 11.04 -0.46
CA ALA A 185 6.95 12.06 0.25
C ALA A 185 6.17 11.47 1.44
N HIS A 186 5.79 12.33 2.37
CA HIS A 186 4.87 12.03 3.47
C HIS A 186 3.62 12.90 3.38
N LEU A 187 2.54 12.45 4.02
CA LEU A 187 1.32 13.23 4.24
C LEU A 187 1.34 13.76 5.66
N ARG A 188 1.33 15.08 5.83
CA ARG A 188 1.28 15.74 7.14
C ARG A 188 -0.04 16.46 7.33
N LEU A 189 -0.66 16.24 8.49
CA LEU A 189 -1.93 16.84 8.90
C LEU A 189 -1.73 17.56 10.21
N PHE A 190 -2.12 18.83 10.31
CA PHE A 190 -2.05 19.52 11.59
C PHE A 190 -3.21 20.50 11.81
N LEU A 191 -3.55 20.68 13.09
CA LEU A 191 -4.58 21.60 13.54
C LEU A 191 -4.05 23.04 13.51
N ALA A 192 -4.68 23.89 12.71
CA ALA A 192 -4.32 25.31 12.58
C ALA A 192 -5.28 26.26 13.32
N SER A 193 -6.15 25.73 14.16
CA SER A 193 -7.11 26.48 14.99
C SER A 193 -7.01 26.05 16.44
N LYS A 194 -7.68 26.77 17.35
CA LYS A 194 -7.82 26.36 18.75
C LYS A 194 -8.97 25.37 18.90
N GLY A 195 -8.88 24.48 19.88
CA GLY A 195 -9.91 23.50 20.20
C GLY A 195 -9.52 22.08 19.79
N ASN A 196 -10.52 21.24 19.56
CA ASN A 196 -10.31 19.83 19.19
C ASN A 196 -10.84 19.57 17.78
N LEU A 197 -10.11 18.72 17.06
CA LEU A 197 -10.49 18.20 15.76
C LEU A 197 -10.33 16.69 15.77
N ASP A 198 -11.38 15.97 15.47
CA ASP A 198 -11.40 14.52 15.36
C ASP A 198 -11.27 14.10 13.90
N LEU A 199 -10.39 13.14 13.61
CA LEU A 199 -10.07 12.64 12.28
C LEU A 199 -10.16 11.12 12.25
N GLU A 200 -10.86 10.58 11.24
CA GLU A 200 -10.97 9.14 10.99
C GLU A 200 -10.94 8.88 9.48
N HIS A 201 -10.55 7.68 9.08
CA HIS A 201 -10.47 7.22 7.69
C HIS A 201 -9.77 8.22 6.77
N VAL A 202 -8.50 8.49 7.09
CA VAL A 202 -7.64 9.38 6.31
C VAL A 202 -7.13 8.67 5.08
N SER A 203 -7.43 9.19 3.90
CA SER A 203 -7.07 8.58 2.61
C SER A 203 -6.42 9.56 1.66
N LEU A 204 -5.52 9.05 0.81
CA LEU A 204 -4.89 9.81 -0.26
C LEU A 204 -4.77 8.92 -1.51
N PHE A 205 -5.41 9.32 -2.58
CA PHE A 205 -5.38 8.60 -3.86
C PHE A 205 -4.88 9.48 -4.99
N PRO A 206 -4.15 8.96 -5.99
CA PRO A 206 -4.01 9.65 -7.26
C PRO A 206 -5.39 9.85 -7.89
N VAL A 207 -5.61 10.99 -8.54
CA VAL A 207 -6.86 11.24 -9.28
C VAL A 207 -6.91 10.38 -10.55
N ASP A 208 -5.75 10.17 -11.20
CA ASP A 208 -5.62 9.30 -12.38
C ASP A 208 -5.56 7.83 -11.97
N THR A 209 -6.71 7.24 -11.72
CA THR A 209 -6.90 5.82 -11.47
C THR A 209 -7.39 5.08 -12.71
N TRP A 210 -7.41 3.76 -12.68
CA TRP A 210 -7.96 2.94 -13.75
C TRP A 210 -9.42 3.29 -14.04
N LYS A 211 -9.71 3.60 -15.32
CA LYS A 211 -11.04 4.08 -15.79
C LYS A 211 -11.55 5.32 -15.04
N GLY A 212 -10.68 6.09 -14.40
CA GLY A 212 -11.07 7.28 -13.62
C GLY A 212 -11.97 7.00 -12.41
N ARG A 213 -11.99 5.77 -11.91
CA ARG A 213 -12.81 5.41 -10.75
C ARG A 213 -12.27 6.07 -9.48
N LYS A 214 -13.14 6.78 -8.78
CA LYS A 214 -12.79 7.39 -7.50
C LYS A 214 -12.27 6.33 -6.53
N ASN A 215 -11.13 6.59 -5.88
CA ASN A 215 -10.48 5.66 -4.95
C ASN A 215 -10.29 4.25 -5.54
N GLY A 216 -9.94 4.21 -6.82
CA GLY A 216 -9.82 2.99 -7.59
C GLY A 216 -8.43 2.38 -7.59
N LEU A 217 -8.19 1.55 -8.60
CA LEU A 217 -6.94 0.83 -8.78
C LEU A 217 -5.90 1.67 -9.52
N ARG A 218 -4.64 1.34 -9.33
CA ARG A 218 -3.51 1.94 -10.06
C ARG A 218 -3.61 1.62 -11.54
N LYS A 219 -3.73 2.68 -12.33
CA LYS A 219 -3.89 2.59 -13.79
C LYS A 219 -2.76 1.83 -14.46
N ASP A 220 -1.52 2.16 -14.14
CA ASP A 220 -0.32 1.56 -14.71
C ASP A 220 -0.24 0.04 -14.43
N LEU A 221 -0.62 -0.39 -13.22
CA LEU A 221 -0.62 -1.80 -12.86
C LEU A 221 -1.76 -2.58 -13.55
N VAL A 222 -2.96 -2.02 -13.61
CA VAL A 222 -4.09 -2.67 -14.29
C VAL A 222 -3.85 -2.75 -15.80
N GLU A 223 -3.24 -1.72 -16.42
CA GLU A 223 -2.82 -1.77 -17.82
C GLU A 223 -1.85 -2.94 -18.08
N ALA A 224 -0.84 -3.08 -17.23
CA ALA A 224 0.12 -4.18 -17.33
C ALA A 224 -0.53 -5.57 -17.16
N LEU A 225 -1.48 -5.71 -16.23
CA LEU A 225 -2.24 -6.95 -16.04
C LEU A 225 -3.15 -7.27 -17.22
N ARG A 226 -3.86 -6.28 -17.78
CA ARG A 226 -4.70 -6.43 -18.97
C ARG A 226 -3.88 -6.86 -20.19
N ASP A 227 -2.71 -6.27 -20.38
CA ASP A 227 -1.86 -6.51 -21.55
C ASP A 227 -1.26 -7.94 -21.56
N ILE A 228 -1.32 -8.66 -20.45
CA ILE A 228 -1.01 -10.11 -20.38
C ILE A 228 -2.12 -10.95 -21.05
N HIS A 229 -3.34 -10.40 -21.20
CA HIS A 229 -4.52 -11.13 -21.71
C HIS A 229 -4.81 -12.43 -20.94
N PRO A 230 -4.96 -12.35 -19.60
CA PRO A 230 -5.16 -13.54 -18.79
C PRO A 230 -6.53 -14.20 -19.09
N GLY A 231 -6.56 -15.51 -19.19
CA GLY A 231 -7.81 -16.26 -19.37
C GLY A 231 -8.49 -16.62 -18.05
N VAL A 232 -7.82 -16.43 -16.92
CA VAL A 232 -8.33 -16.69 -15.57
C VAL A 232 -7.66 -15.80 -14.55
N PHE A 233 -8.42 -15.35 -13.55
CA PHE A 233 -7.92 -14.56 -12.41
C PHE A 233 -8.30 -15.24 -11.09
N ARG A 234 -7.30 -15.72 -10.37
CA ARG A 234 -7.46 -16.34 -9.05
C ARG A 234 -7.13 -15.31 -7.97
N PHE A 235 -8.03 -15.12 -7.01
CA PHE A 235 -7.90 -14.21 -5.87
C PHE A 235 -8.69 -14.76 -4.66
N PRO A 236 -8.56 -14.25 -3.44
CA PRO A 236 -7.64 -13.20 -2.98
C PRO A 236 -6.29 -13.76 -2.54
N GLY A 237 -6.03 -15.03 -2.74
CA GLY A 237 -4.80 -15.69 -2.39
C GLY A 237 -4.96 -17.17 -2.10
N GLY A 238 -4.02 -17.74 -1.37
CA GLY A 238 -4.03 -19.10 -0.87
C GLY A 238 -3.95 -19.12 0.66
N CYS A 239 -2.76 -18.95 1.21
CA CYS A 239 -2.55 -18.99 2.66
C CYS A 239 -3.33 -17.91 3.43
N ILE A 240 -3.54 -16.73 2.85
CA ILE A 240 -4.34 -15.69 3.48
C ILE A 240 -5.82 -16.05 3.60
N VAL A 241 -6.32 -16.95 2.72
CA VAL A 241 -7.72 -17.42 2.79
C VAL A 241 -7.92 -18.31 4.00
N GLU A 242 -6.95 -19.16 4.31
CA GLU A 242 -6.99 -20.01 5.48
C GLU A 242 -6.89 -19.21 6.78
N GLY A 243 -6.08 -18.15 6.79
CA GLY A 243 -5.68 -17.45 8.00
C GLY A 243 -4.75 -18.29 8.88
N THR A 244 -4.51 -17.86 10.10
CA THR A 244 -3.80 -18.61 11.14
C THR A 244 -4.79 -19.48 11.96
N ASP A 245 -6.01 -18.98 12.09
CA ASP A 245 -7.14 -19.58 12.82
C ASP A 245 -8.47 -19.16 12.20
N LEU A 246 -9.58 -19.50 12.85
CA LEU A 246 -10.92 -19.16 12.37
C LEU A 246 -11.22 -17.66 12.42
N ASP A 247 -10.58 -16.90 13.29
CA ASP A 247 -10.83 -15.48 13.44
C ASP A 247 -10.07 -14.67 12.37
N THR A 248 -8.89 -15.13 12.00
CA THR A 248 -8.02 -14.47 11.01
C THR A 248 -8.22 -14.95 9.58
N ARG A 249 -9.07 -15.99 9.35
CA ARG A 249 -9.40 -16.43 7.98
C ARG A 249 -10.03 -15.32 7.17
N TYR A 250 -9.79 -15.32 5.86
CA TYR A 250 -10.42 -14.37 4.96
C TYR A 250 -11.94 -14.60 4.89
N ASN A 251 -12.69 -13.72 5.56
CA ASN A 251 -14.13 -13.72 5.47
C ASN A 251 -14.57 -12.70 4.40
N TRP A 252 -14.92 -13.18 3.20
CA TRP A 252 -15.29 -12.33 2.08
C TRP A 252 -16.43 -11.34 2.39
N LYS A 253 -17.34 -11.68 3.32
CA LYS A 253 -18.42 -10.80 3.76
C LYS A 253 -17.91 -9.53 4.44
N ASN A 254 -16.73 -9.60 5.05
CA ASN A 254 -16.07 -8.43 5.65
C ASN A 254 -15.47 -7.50 4.60
N SER A 255 -15.25 -7.99 3.39
CA SER A 255 -14.62 -7.24 2.31
C SER A 255 -15.60 -6.55 1.36
N VAL A 256 -16.91 -6.55 1.67
CA VAL A 256 -17.95 -5.89 0.90
C VAL A 256 -18.67 -4.82 1.72
N GLY A 257 -19.31 -3.86 1.06
CA GLY A 257 -19.95 -2.70 1.68
C GLY A 257 -19.02 -1.48 1.70
N PRO A 258 -19.37 -0.41 2.44
CA PRO A 258 -18.58 0.80 2.57
C PRO A 258 -17.18 0.50 3.10
N VAL A 259 -16.16 1.03 2.43
CA VAL A 259 -14.74 0.72 2.74
C VAL A 259 -14.37 1.17 4.15
N GLU A 260 -14.90 2.28 4.60
CA GLU A 260 -14.68 2.85 5.93
C GLU A 260 -15.20 1.97 7.08
N ASN A 261 -16.10 1.03 6.79
CA ASN A 261 -16.64 0.09 7.79
C ASN A 261 -16.20 -1.37 7.54
N ARG A 262 -15.22 -1.61 6.68
CA ARG A 262 -14.61 -2.93 6.51
C ARG A 262 -13.57 -3.13 7.60
N PRO A 263 -13.65 -4.22 8.40
CA PRO A 263 -12.76 -4.39 9.54
C PRO A 263 -11.35 -4.72 9.09
N LEU A 264 -10.38 -4.42 9.95
CA LEU A 264 -9.03 -4.92 9.80
C LEU A 264 -9.02 -6.45 9.92
N ASN A 265 -8.24 -7.11 9.07
CA ASN A 265 -7.93 -8.53 9.20
C ASN A 265 -6.42 -8.73 9.35
N GLU A 266 -6.02 -9.55 10.30
CA GLU A 266 -4.62 -9.93 10.43
C GLU A 266 -4.26 -10.94 9.34
N ASN A 267 -3.27 -10.61 8.53
CA ASN A 267 -2.81 -11.48 7.47
C ASN A 267 -1.94 -12.60 8.07
N ARG A 268 -2.15 -13.85 7.64
CA ARG A 268 -1.36 -15.01 8.06
C ARG A 268 0.15 -14.78 8.01
N TRP A 269 0.61 -14.02 7.03
CA TRP A 269 2.03 -13.73 6.85
C TRP A 269 2.63 -12.83 7.93
N HIS A 270 1.81 -12.15 8.73
CA HIS A 270 2.27 -11.36 9.86
C HIS A 270 3.05 -12.23 10.86
N TYR A 271 2.52 -13.38 11.27
CA TYR A 271 3.22 -14.30 12.17
C TYR A 271 4.44 -14.94 11.55
N THR A 272 4.34 -15.35 10.30
CA THR A 272 5.40 -16.10 9.62
C THR A 272 6.64 -15.23 9.38
N PHE A 273 6.47 -13.93 9.23
CA PHE A 273 7.52 -13.02 8.81
C PHE A 273 7.77 -11.84 9.76
N GLN A 274 7.47 -12.00 11.04
CA GLN A 274 7.71 -10.96 12.07
C GLN A 274 9.15 -10.41 12.11
N HIS A 275 10.13 -11.21 11.69
CA HIS A 275 11.54 -10.81 11.59
C HIS A 275 11.89 -10.10 10.28
N ARG A 276 10.95 -10.00 9.34
CA ARG A 276 11.17 -9.30 8.06
C ARG A 276 11.02 -7.79 8.24
N PHE A 277 11.51 -7.08 7.23
CA PHE A 277 11.51 -5.62 7.15
C PHE A 277 10.09 -5.01 7.22
N PHE A 278 9.04 -5.81 6.99
CA PHE A 278 7.64 -5.42 6.94
C PHE A 278 6.80 -6.29 7.87
N PRO A 279 6.78 -5.97 9.17
CA PRO A 279 6.03 -6.77 10.15
C PRO A 279 4.51 -6.54 10.11
N ASP A 280 4.02 -5.56 9.35
CA ASP A 280 2.64 -5.07 9.37
C ASP A 280 1.82 -5.60 8.20
N TYR A 281 1.69 -6.91 8.14
CA TYR A 281 0.80 -7.59 7.20
C TYR A 281 -0.64 -7.59 7.71
N PHE A 282 -1.32 -6.47 7.52
CA PHE A 282 -2.73 -6.34 7.81
C PHE A 282 -3.51 -6.06 6.53
N GLN A 283 -4.72 -6.64 6.43
CA GLN A 283 -5.63 -6.40 5.33
C GLN A 283 -6.71 -5.43 5.79
N THR A 284 -6.82 -4.29 5.14
CA THR A 284 -7.86 -3.28 5.41
C THR A 284 -9.10 -3.51 4.56
N TYR A 285 -9.07 -4.52 3.68
CA TYR A 285 -10.11 -4.79 2.69
C TYR A 285 -10.45 -3.60 1.78
N GLY A 286 -9.51 -2.65 1.59
CA GLY A 286 -9.68 -1.60 0.58
C GLY A 286 -9.96 -2.18 -0.79
N MET A 287 -9.26 -3.27 -1.14
CA MET A 287 -9.57 -4.13 -2.26
C MET A 287 -10.25 -5.41 -1.74
N GLY A 288 -11.58 -5.50 -1.89
CA GLY A 288 -12.39 -6.63 -1.46
C GLY A 288 -12.95 -7.43 -2.63
N PHE A 289 -13.90 -8.32 -2.36
CA PHE A 289 -14.45 -9.22 -3.38
C PHE A 289 -15.08 -8.47 -4.55
N TYR A 290 -15.80 -7.39 -4.29
CA TYR A 290 -16.39 -6.58 -5.36
C TYR A 290 -15.30 -6.00 -6.29
N GLU A 291 -14.24 -5.44 -5.71
CA GLU A 291 -13.13 -4.85 -6.45
C GLU A 291 -12.33 -5.91 -7.23
N PHE A 292 -12.18 -7.14 -6.71
CA PHE A 292 -11.56 -8.24 -7.43
C PHE A 292 -12.37 -8.68 -8.65
N PHE A 293 -13.69 -8.83 -8.52
CA PHE A 293 -14.55 -9.18 -9.65
C PHE A 293 -14.56 -8.08 -10.71
N LEU A 294 -14.60 -6.82 -10.27
CA LEU A 294 -14.53 -5.68 -11.17
C LEU A 294 -13.21 -5.63 -11.93
N LEU A 295 -12.08 -5.94 -11.25
CA LEU A 295 -10.78 -6.07 -11.90
C LEU A 295 -10.77 -7.22 -12.90
N SER A 296 -11.31 -8.39 -12.55
CA SER A 296 -11.41 -9.55 -13.46
C SER A 296 -12.12 -9.16 -14.76
N GLU A 297 -13.28 -8.52 -14.67
CA GLU A 297 -14.00 -7.99 -15.84
C GLU A 297 -13.15 -6.97 -16.62
N ASP A 298 -12.48 -6.05 -15.93
CA ASP A 298 -11.68 -4.99 -16.54
C ASP A 298 -10.47 -5.49 -17.34
N ILE A 299 -9.87 -6.60 -16.93
CA ILE A 299 -8.72 -7.22 -17.61
C ILE A 299 -9.12 -8.33 -18.59
N GLY A 300 -10.41 -8.70 -18.63
CA GLY A 300 -10.94 -9.70 -19.55
C GLY A 300 -10.69 -11.16 -19.14
N ALA A 301 -10.58 -11.40 -17.82
CA ALA A 301 -10.32 -12.74 -17.26
C ALA A 301 -11.59 -13.38 -16.66
#